data_53c8d75ee134799ad84e40da9f423314
#
_entry.id   53c8d75ee134799ad84e40da9f423314
#
_cell.length_a   1.000
_cell.length_b   1.000
_cell.length_c   1.000
_cell.angle_alpha   90.00
_cell.angle_beta   90.00
_cell.angle_gamma   90.00
#
_symmetry.space_group_name_H-M   'P 1'
#
loop_
_entity.id
_entity.type
_entity.pdbx_description
1 polymer ?
#
loop_
_entity_poly.entity_id
_entity_poly.type
_entity_poly.pdbx_seq_one_letter_code
_entity_poly.pdbx_strand_id
1 'polypeptide(L)'
;MSQSTEILVSTRFSFLGASGWQSDFSKDAAMLFDKNRLLRRLWLFNNIALASLASQTDDNFHHFILSSDQMPDWAKSELTDMCEDRLGAGKFTIQFAPQGPARKFQRHAIGKFAGSDPVAQVVLDDDDGLSSDFIATLRAHLAQAEPLEAEGTPHFYTFPKGYALGLRDDEVQLWAHRFKFINLGLTMVGRKDHKNIFGIGHMDAPKRFGY
;
A
#
# COMPACT_ATOMS: atom_id res chain seq x y z
N MET A 1 -12.05 -12.39 24.18
CA MET A 1 -12.42 -11.68 22.94
C MET A 1 -11.21 -11.78 22.04
N SER A 2 -11.34 -12.45 20.89
CA SER A 2 -10.27 -12.50 19.88
C SER A 2 -9.99 -11.08 19.42
N GLN A 3 -8.76 -10.58 19.57
CA GLN A 3 -8.38 -9.29 18.98
C GLN A 3 -8.57 -9.40 17.46
N SER A 4 -9.29 -8.45 16.88
CA SER A 4 -9.44 -8.38 15.43
C SER A 4 -8.08 -8.15 14.79
N THR A 5 -7.76 -8.89 13.74
CA THR A 5 -6.52 -8.69 12.97
C THR A 5 -6.44 -7.25 12.47
N GLU A 6 -5.35 -6.55 12.80
CA GLU A 6 -5.10 -5.20 12.30
C GLU A 6 -4.82 -5.23 10.80
N ILE A 7 -5.31 -4.19 10.11
CA ILE A 7 -5.10 -3.99 8.68
C ILE A 7 -4.18 -2.77 8.49
N LEU A 8 -3.02 -3.02 7.91
CA LEU A 8 -2.04 -2.00 7.55
C LEU A 8 -1.99 -1.86 6.02
N VAL A 9 -2.47 -0.76 5.50
CA VAL A 9 -2.34 -0.40 4.07
C VAL A 9 -1.00 0.30 3.89
N SER A 10 -0.20 -0.14 2.94
CA SER A 10 1.15 0.40 2.73
C SER A 10 1.34 0.92 1.31
N THR A 11 1.75 2.17 1.19
CA THR A 11 2.05 2.85 -0.07
C THR A 11 3.51 3.30 -0.10
N ARG A 12 4.10 3.26 -1.29
CA ARG A 12 5.39 3.92 -1.57
C ARG A 12 5.13 5.15 -2.43
N PHE A 13 5.43 6.31 -1.89
CA PHE A 13 5.28 7.57 -2.61
C PHE A 13 6.65 8.16 -2.94
N SER A 14 7.03 8.15 -4.22
CA SER A 14 8.29 8.75 -4.72
C SER A 14 9.52 8.41 -3.85
N PHE A 15 9.70 7.13 -3.50
CA PHE A 15 10.81 6.67 -2.67
C PHE A 15 12.08 6.47 -3.50
N LEU A 16 13.20 7.11 -3.10
CA LEU A 16 14.50 6.94 -3.71
C LEU A 16 15.21 5.70 -3.15
N GLY A 17 15.42 4.70 -3.99
CA GLY A 17 16.15 3.49 -3.59
C GLY A 17 15.61 2.19 -4.16
N ALA A 18 16.13 1.08 -3.68
CA ALA A 18 15.74 -0.25 -4.12
C ALA A 18 14.32 -0.59 -3.63
N SER A 19 13.35 -0.46 -4.50
CA SER A 19 11.92 -0.61 -4.19
C SER A 19 11.24 -1.80 -4.85
N GLY A 20 11.99 -2.60 -5.63
CA GLY A 20 11.40 -3.63 -6.49
C GLY A 20 10.86 -3.08 -7.82
N TRP A 21 10.77 -1.77 -7.99
CA TRP A 21 10.49 -1.14 -9.27
C TRP A 21 11.70 -1.28 -10.20
N GLN A 22 11.46 -1.70 -11.42
CA GLN A 22 12.49 -1.81 -12.45
C GLN A 22 12.75 -0.49 -13.19
N SER A 23 12.04 0.57 -12.83
CA SER A 23 12.16 1.88 -13.45
C SER A 23 13.41 2.61 -12.95
N ASP A 24 14.09 3.30 -13.87
CA ASP A 24 15.28 4.10 -13.53
C ASP A 24 14.96 5.32 -12.67
N PHE A 25 13.70 5.78 -12.65
CA PHE A 25 13.27 6.89 -11.80
C PHE A 25 13.60 6.70 -10.32
N SER A 26 13.46 5.50 -9.78
CA SER A 26 13.74 5.23 -8.37
C SER A 26 15.22 5.28 -8.00
N LYS A 27 16.10 5.40 -9.00
CA LYS A 27 17.57 5.43 -8.83
C LYS A 27 18.16 6.83 -9.02
N ASP A 28 17.42 7.75 -9.64
CA ASP A 28 17.85 9.11 -9.97
C ASP A 28 16.96 10.13 -9.26
N ALA A 29 17.55 10.86 -8.30
CA ALA A 29 16.83 11.86 -7.51
C ALA A 29 16.28 13.02 -8.37
N ALA A 30 17.03 13.46 -9.40
CA ALA A 30 16.61 14.57 -10.26
C ALA A 30 15.36 14.18 -11.08
N MET A 31 15.34 12.96 -11.60
CA MET A 31 14.17 12.44 -12.32
C MET A 31 13.00 12.14 -11.38
N LEU A 32 13.29 11.57 -10.20
CA LEU A 32 12.26 11.17 -9.23
C LEU A 32 11.54 12.38 -8.65
N PHE A 33 12.30 13.47 -8.37
CA PHE A 33 11.79 14.68 -7.73
C PHE A 33 11.56 15.83 -8.71
N ASP A 34 11.52 15.57 -10.03
CA ASP A 34 11.08 16.57 -10.99
C ASP A 34 9.72 17.15 -10.57
N LYS A 35 9.62 18.49 -10.62
CA LYS A 35 8.46 19.22 -10.09
C LYS A 35 7.15 18.80 -10.77
N ASN A 36 7.15 18.69 -12.10
CA ASN A 36 5.94 18.35 -12.84
C ASN A 36 5.52 16.92 -12.58
N ARG A 37 6.50 16.00 -12.47
CA ARG A 37 6.26 14.62 -12.06
C ARG A 37 5.67 14.56 -10.66
N LEU A 38 6.23 15.25 -9.67
CA LEU A 38 5.72 15.26 -8.29
C LEU A 38 4.31 15.83 -8.22
N LEU A 39 4.03 16.94 -8.90
CA LEU A 39 2.68 17.52 -8.96
C LEU A 39 1.66 16.52 -9.51
N ARG A 40 2.02 15.82 -10.59
CA ARG A 40 1.16 14.77 -11.16
C ARG A 40 0.97 13.59 -10.20
N ARG A 41 2.02 13.14 -9.51
CA ARG A 41 1.92 12.04 -8.53
C ARG A 41 1.09 12.42 -7.30
N LEU A 42 1.26 13.63 -6.78
CA LEU A 42 0.43 14.17 -5.69
C LEU A 42 -1.04 14.24 -6.11
N TRP A 43 -1.32 14.70 -7.35
CA TRP A 43 -2.68 14.73 -7.86
C TRP A 43 -3.31 13.33 -7.94
N LEU A 44 -2.59 12.34 -8.50
CA LEU A 44 -3.06 10.95 -8.57
C LEU A 44 -3.29 10.37 -7.17
N PHE A 45 -2.33 10.57 -6.28
CA PHE A 45 -2.42 10.09 -4.91
C PHE A 45 -3.63 10.65 -4.17
N ASN A 46 -3.87 11.96 -4.26
CA ASN A 46 -5.01 12.60 -3.60
C ASN A 46 -6.37 12.16 -4.19
N ASN A 47 -6.46 12.08 -5.53
CA ASN A 47 -7.74 11.87 -6.19
C ASN A 47 -8.08 10.39 -6.44
N ILE A 48 -7.11 9.49 -6.34
CA ILE A 48 -7.31 8.04 -6.54
C ILE A 48 -7.03 7.28 -5.25
N ALA A 49 -5.78 7.25 -4.79
CA ALA A 49 -5.42 6.40 -3.65
C ALA A 49 -6.07 6.89 -2.34
N LEU A 50 -5.84 8.15 -1.94
CA LEU A 50 -6.43 8.70 -0.72
C LEU A 50 -7.95 8.80 -0.79
N ALA A 51 -8.51 9.19 -1.95
CA ALA A 51 -9.96 9.22 -2.14
C ALA A 51 -10.58 7.83 -1.95
N SER A 52 -9.93 6.77 -2.44
CA SER A 52 -10.39 5.40 -2.26
C SER A 52 -10.31 4.93 -0.81
N LEU A 53 -9.29 5.35 -0.06
CA LEU A 53 -9.15 5.07 1.37
C LEU A 53 -10.15 5.86 2.22
N ALA A 54 -10.37 7.14 1.92
CA ALA A 54 -11.32 7.98 2.62
C ALA A 54 -12.79 7.54 2.42
N SER A 55 -13.08 6.82 1.32
CA SER A 55 -14.42 6.30 1.02
C SER A 55 -14.69 4.89 1.56
N GLN A 56 -13.76 4.28 2.31
CA GLN A 56 -13.97 2.95 2.85
C GLN A 56 -15.15 2.90 3.82
N THR A 57 -16.01 1.88 3.68
CA THR A 57 -17.16 1.65 4.59
C THR A 57 -16.75 1.10 5.96
N ASP A 58 -15.55 0.53 6.07
CA ASP A 58 -14.86 0.17 7.31
C ASP A 58 -13.56 0.97 7.39
N ASP A 59 -13.51 1.94 8.28
CA ASP A 59 -12.39 2.85 8.46
C ASP A 59 -11.34 2.36 9.49
N ASN A 60 -11.48 1.13 9.97
CA ASN A 60 -10.57 0.55 10.95
C ASN A 60 -9.33 -0.08 10.28
N PHE A 61 -8.49 0.78 9.75
CA PHE A 61 -7.17 0.44 9.19
C PHE A 61 -6.18 1.57 9.50
N HIS A 62 -4.89 1.30 9.32
CA HIS A 62 -3.84 2.31 9.35
C HIS A 62 -3.14 2.41 8.00
N HIS A 63 -2.89 3.64 7.51
CA HIS A 63 -2.19 3.87 6.25
C HIS A 63 -0.73 4.25 6.52
N PHE A 64 0.21 3.40 6.11
CA PHE A 64 1.64 3.66 6.16
C PHE A 64 2.17 4.10 4.80
N ILE A 65 2.80 5.27 4.73
CA ILE A 65 3.37 5.83 3.52
C ILE A 65 4.88 5.92 3.69
N LEU A 66 5.62 5.22 2.82
CA LEU A 66 7.06 5.35 2.72
C LEU A 66 7.42 6.34 1.62
N SER A 67 8.12 7.41 1.98
CA SER A 67 8.63 8.40 1.05
C SER A 67 10.11 8.69 1.33
N SER A 68 10.75 9.57 0.54
CA SER A 68 12.17 9.90 0.67
C SER A 68 12.38 11.16 1.51
N ASP A 69 13.40 11.15 2.35
CA ASP A 69 13.89 12.33 3.07
C ASP A 69 14.49 13.39 2.13
N GLN A 70 14.89 13.00 0.92
CA GLN A 70 15.38 13.89 -0.13
C GLN A 70 14.30 14.55 -0.99
N MET A 71 13.03 14.17 -0.78
CA MET A 71 11.91 14.82 -1.47
C MET A 71 11.86 16.31 -1.06
N PRO A 72 11.60 17.26 -2.00
CA PRO A 72 11.50 18.68 -1.68
C PRO A 72 10.48 18.97 -0.58
N ASP A 73 10.79 19.93 0.31
CA ASP A 73 9.97 20.21 1.50
C ASP A 73 8.54 20.63 1.15
N TRP A 74 8.35 21.39 0.05
CA TRP A 74 7.01 21.72 -0.43
C TRP A 74 6.16 20.48 -0.73
N ALA A 75 6.79 19.43 -1.31
CA ALA A 75 6.07 18.20 -1.65
C ALA A 75 5.84 17.31 -0.42
N LYS A 76 6.74 17.35 0.57
CA LYS A 76 6.52 16.69 1.86
C LYS A 76 5.33 17.31 2.62
N SER A 77 5.27 18.65 2.65
CA SER A 77 4.15 19.38 3.26
C SER A 77 2.84 19.02 2.57
N GLU A 78 2.77 19.17 1.26
CA GLU A 78 1.58 18.85 0.47
C GLU A 78 1.11 17.42 0.68
N LEU A 79 2.03 16.43 0.68
CA LEU A 79 1.71 15.03 0.95
C LEU A 79 1.11 14.83 2.35
N THR A 80 1.64 15.55 3.35
CA THR A 80 1.15 15.47 4.73
C THR A 80 -0.24 16.09 4.85
N ASP A 81 -0.40 17.28 4.32
CA ASP A 81 -1.66 18.04 4.36
C ASP A 81 -2.80 17.26 3.68
N MET A 82 -2.53 16.66 2.51
CA MET A 82 -3.50 15.79 1.82
C MET A 82 -3.93 14.58 2.67
N CYS A 83 -2.99 13.95 3.36
CA CYS A 83 -3.30 12.81 4.23
C CYS A 83 -4.14 13.23 5.45
N GLU A 84 -3.84 14.37 6.05
CA GLU A 84 -4.61 14.92 7.16
C GLU A 84 -6.02 15.29 6.74
N ASP A 85 -6.16 15.95 5.62
CA ASP A 85 -7.47 16.38 5.08
C ASP A 85 -8.36 15.19 4.71
N ARG A 86 -7.80 14.12 4.16
CA ARG A 86 -8.56 12.97 3.67
C ARG A 86 -8.85 11.91 4.72
N LEU A 87 -7.88 11.62 5.58
CA LEU A 87 -7.97 10.50 6.52
C LEU A 87 -8.12 10.95 7.97
N GLY A 88 -7.63 12.15 8.29
CA GLY A 88 -7.59 12.65 9.64
C GLY A 88 -6.37 12.17 10.43
N ALA A 89 -6.03 12.93 11.47
CA ALA A 89 -4.91 12.65 12.35
C ALA A 89 -5.03 11.26 13.01
N GLY A 90 -3.92 10.55 13.08
CA GLY A 90 -3.84 9.22 13.72
C GLY A 90 -4.22 8.03 12.81
N LYS A 91 -4.80 8.27 11.64
CA LYS A 91 -5.14 7.21 10.68
C LYS A 91 -4.00 6.86 9.72
N PHE A 92 -2.95 7.66 9.70
CA PHE A 92 -1.81 7.44 8.82
C PHE A 92 -0.47 7.73 9.50
N THR A 93 0.60 7.26 8.88
CA THR A 93 1.98 7.60 9.22
C THR A 93 2.77 7.76 7.93
N ILE A 94 3.48 8.88 7.79
CA ILE A 94 4.44 9.09 6.71
C ILE A 94 5.84 8.94 7.28
N GLN A 95 6.65 8.06 6.67
CA GLN A 95 8.06 7.93 6.97
C GLN A 95 8.87 8.49 5.80
N PHE A 96 9.51 9.64 6.01
CA PHE A 96 10.53 10.16 5.11
C PHE A 96 11.86 9.49 5.46
N ALA A 97 12.28 8.53 4.64
CA ALA A 97 13.43 7.69 4.91
C ALA A 97 14.59 8.00 3.96
N PRO A 98 15.84 7.78 4.37
CA PRO A 98 17.01 7.92 3.51
C PRO A 98 17.00 6.86 2.40
N GLN A 99 17.80 7.13 1.37
CA GLN A 99 17.96 6.17 0.27
C GLN A 99 18.36 4.80 0.80
N GLY A 100 17.65 3.76 0.33
CA GLY A 100 17.89 2.40 0.80
C GLY A 100 16.89 1.38 0.27
N PRO A 101 16.87 0.16 0.83
CA PRO A 101 15.90 -0.85 0.44
C PRO A 101 14.55 -0.60 1.10
N ALA A 102 13.53 -0.25 0.31
CA ALA A 102 12.17 0.05 0.77
C ALA A 102 11.59 -1.04 1.71
N ARG A 103 11.83 -2.32 1.36
CA ARG A 103 11.36 -3.47 2.17
C ARG A 103 11.84 -3.44 3.63
N LYS A 104 13.02 -2.85 3.89
CA LYS A 104 13.57 -2.76 5.26
C LYS A 104 12.79 -1.75 6.09
N PHE A 105 12.48 -0.59 5.52
CA PHE A 105 11.70 0.45 6.20
C PHE A 105 10.27 -0.01 6.45
N GLN A 106 9.64 -0.64 5.45
CA GLN A 106 8.28 -1.17 5.58
C GLN A 106 8.20 -2.30 6.63
N ARG A 107 9.22 -3.19 6.69
CA ARG A 107 9.29 -4.19 7.75
C ARG A 107 9.37 -3.58 9.14
N HIS A 108 10.19 -2.54 9.29
CA HIS A 108 10.32 -1.82 10.56
C HIS A 108 9.00 -1.17 10.96
N ALA A 109 8.30 -0.52 10.00
CA ALA A 109 7.00 0.07 10.23
C ALA A 109 5.97 -0.95 10.70
N ILE A 110 5.87 -2.09 10.03
CA ILE A 110 4.95 -3.17 10.43
C ILE A 110 5.23 -3.60 11.87
N GLY A 111 6.49 -3.85 12.23
CA GLY A 111 6.86 -4.24 13.59
C GLY A 111 6.54 -3.19 14.65
N LYS A 112 6.59 -1.89 14.27
CA LYS A 112 6.33 -0.78 15.18
C LYS A 112 4.84 -0.48 15.35
N PHE A 113 4.07 -0.52 14.27
CA PHE A 113 2.69 -0.05 14.23
C PHE A 113 1.66 -1.17 14.41
N ALA A 114 2.02 -2.43 14.12
CA ALA A 114 1.12 -3.54 14.36
C ALA A 114 1.00 -3.83 15.86
N GLY A 115 -0.16 -3.52 16.43
CA GLY A 115 -0.51 -3.88 17.80
C GLY A 115 -0.96 -5.33 17.92
N SER A 116 -1.44 -5.92 16.82
CA SER A 116 -1.85 -7.34 16.76
C SER A 116 -0.79 -8.23 16.12
N ASP A 117 -0.89 -9.53 16.37
CA ASP A 117 -0.12 -10.57 15.71
C ASP A 117 -1.06 -11.79 15.52
N PRO A 118 -1.48 -12.13 14.32
CA PRO A 118 -0.99 -11.65 13.02
C PRO A 118 -1.51 -10.26 12.60
N VAL A 119 -0.87 -9.69 11.54
CA VAL A 119 -1.24 -8.45 10.90
C VAL A 119 -1.54 -8.65 9.41
N ALA A 120 -2.56 -8.00 8.89
CA ALA A 120 -2.90 -7.99 7.47
C ALA A 120 -2.18 -6.81 6.78
N GLN A 121 -1.27 -7.11 5.88
CA GLN A 121 -0.45 -6.15 5.14
C GLN A 121 -0.99 -6.01 3.73
N VAL A 122 -1.60 -4.87 3.42
CA VAL A 122 -2.20 -4.54 2.12
C VAL A 122 -1.26 -3.68 1.30
N VAL A 123 -1.05 -4.01 0.04
CA VAL A 123 -0.29 -3.18 -0.91
C VAL A 123 -1.25 -2.26 -1.65
N LEU A 124 -0.91 -0.98 -1.69
CA LEU A 124 -1.59 0.04 -2.49
C LEU A 124 -0.53 0.97 -3.10
N ASP A 125 -0.47 1.03 -4.43
CA ASP A 125 0.41 1.97 -5.11
C ASP A 125 -0.23 3.39 -5.12
N ASP A 126 0.59 4.43 -5.28
CA ASP A 126 0.17 5.83 -5.12
C ASP A 126 -0.71 6.37 -6.28
N ASP A 127 -0.99 5.55 -7.28
CA ASP A 127 -1.88 5.84 -8.41
C ASP A 127 -3.01 4.80 -8.58
N ASP A 128 -3.16 3.90 -7.61
CA ASP A 128 -4.20 2.87 -7.58
C ASP A 128 -5.29 3.20 -6.56
N GLY A 129 -6.50 2.63 -6.76
CA GLY A 129 -7.62 2.78 -5.84
C GLY A 129 -8.27 1.45 -5.47
N LEU A 130 -8.74 1.35 -4.24
CA LEU A 130 -9.51 0.22 -3.73
C LEU A 130 -11.01 0.50 -3.85
N SER A 131 -11.84 -0.57 -4.00
CA SER A 131 -13.30 -0.40 -3.88
C SER A 131 -13.67 0.09 -2.48
N SER A 132 -14.77 0.84 -2.36
CA SER A 132 -15.20 1.42 -1.08
C SER A 132 -15.55 0.38 0.01
N ASP A 133 -15.75 -0.86 -0.36
CA ASP A 133 -16.03 -2.00 0.52
C ASP A 133 -14.82 -2.92 0.72
N PHE A 134 -13.63 -2.55 0.23
CA PHE A 134 -12.45 -3.41 0.25
C PHE A 134 -12.05 -3.82 1.68
N ILE A 135 -11.93 -2.87 2.60
CA ILE A 135 -11.53 -3.14 3.99
C ILE A 135 -12.58 -4.00 4.71
N ALA A 136 -13.86 -3.70 4.52
CA ALA A 136 -14.95 -4.49 5.09
C ALA A 136 -14.96 -5.94 4.57
N THR A 137 -14.77 -6.10 3.25
CA THR A 137 -14.69 -7.42 2.59
C THR A 137 -13.47 -8.21 3.09
N LEU A 138 -12.30 -7.56 3.15
CA LEU A 138 -11.09 -8.20 3.69
C LEU A 138 -11.32 -8.65 5.13
N ARG A 139 -11.89 -7.80 5.98
CA ARG A 139 -12.17 -8.14 7.39
C ARG A 139 -13.14 -9.30 7.52
N ALA A 140 -14.15 -9.37 6.68
CA ALA A 140 -15.07 -10.51 6.65
C ALA A 140 -14.34 -11.83 6.30
N HIS A 141 -13.41 -11.79 5.34
CA HIS A 141 -12.57 -12.95 5.02
C HIS A 141 -11.62 -13.33 6.17
N LEU A 142 -11.00 -12.33 6.82
CA LEU A 142 -10.12 -12.56 7.97
C LEU A 142 -10.86 -13.23 9.15
N ALA A 143 -12.11 -12.86 9.37
CA ALA A 143 -12.93 -13.45 10.44
C ALA A 143 -13.31 -14.92 10.20
N GLN A 144 -13.25 -15.38 8.94
CA GLN A 144 -13.55 -16.77 8.53
C GLN A 144 -12.27 -17.60 8.29
N ALA A 145 -11.10 -16.95 8.33
CA ALA A 145 -9.84 -17.61 8.05
C ALA A 145 -9.46 -18.60 9.18
N GLU A 146 -8.90 -19.73 8.78
CA GLU A 146 -8.24 -20.62 9.72
C GLU A 146 -7.07 -19.90 10.42
N PRO A 147 -6.80 -20.20 11.69
CA PRO A 147 -5.63 -19.65 12.38
C PRO A 147 -4.34 -19.96 11.62
N LEU A 148 -3.39 -19.00 11.63
CA LEU A 148 -2.06 -19.27 11.09
C LEU A 148 -1.43 -20.46 11.80
N GLU A 149 -0.84 -21.36 11.02
CA GLU A 149 -0.08 -22.48 11.57
C GLU A 149 1.08 -22.00 12.45
N ALA A 150 1.51 -22.80 13.41
CA ALA A 150 2.56 -22.45 14.36
C ALA A 150 3.90 -22.10 13.68
N GLU A 151 4.16 -22.64 12.49
CA GLU A 151 5.35 -22.36 11.68
C GLU A 151 5.27 -21.07 10.89
N GLY A 152 4.14 -20.35 10.95
CA GLY A 152 4.01 -18.97 10.43
C GLY A 152 3.96 -18.86 8.91
N THR A 153 3.41 -19.85 8.22
CA THR A 153 3.09 -19.71 6.78
C THR A 153 2.05 -18.61 6.60
N PRO A 154 2.35 -17.55 5.83
CA PRO A 154 1.41 -16.45 5.65
C PRO A 154 0.26 -16.86 4.73
N HIS A 155 -0.93 -16.30 5.01
CA HIS A 155 -2.08 -16.38 4.09
C HIS A 155 -2.08 -15.20 3.13
N PHE A 156 -2.50 -15.43 1.89
CA PHE A 156 -2.63 -14.39 0.88
C PHE A 156 -4.06 -14.25 0.42
N TYR A 157 -4.51 -12.99 0.31
CA TYR A 157 -5.79 -12.61 -0.28
C TYR A 157 -5.53 -11.78 -1.52
N THR A 158 -6.23 -12.07 -2.60
CA THR A 158 -6.13 -11.35 -3.87
C THR A 158 -7.51 -11.03 -4.42
N PHE A 159 -7.67 -9.83 -4.95
CA PHE A 159 -8.90 -9.32 -5.54
C PHE A 159 -8.70 -9.15 -7.05
N PRO A 160 -8.86 -10.21 -7.85
CA PRO A 160 -8.40 -10.24 -9.25
C PRO A 160 -9.26 -9.44 -10.22
N LYS A 161 -10.44 -8.96 -9.80
CA LYS A 161 -11.36 -8.20 -10.65
C LYS A 161 -11.25 -6.72 -10.31
N GLY A 162 -11.13 -5.89 -11.33
CA GLY A 162 -11.05 -4.44 -11.19
C GLY A 162 -11.20 -3.73 -12.51
N TYR A 163 -10.82 -2.48 -12.52
CA TYR A 163 -10.85 -1.63 -13.71
C TYR A 163 -9.50 -0.96 -13.91
N ALA A 164 -9.06 -0.86 -15.15
CA ALA A 164 -7.98 0.03 -15.54
C ALA A 164 -8.57 1.37 -15.95
N LEU A 165 -8.01 2.46 -15.41
CA LEU A 165 -8.43 3.82 -15.67
C LEU A 165 -7.44 4.48 -16.64
N GLY A 166 -7.91 4.91 -17.79
CA GLY A 166 -7.17 5.77 -18.72
C GLY A 166 -7.63 7.22 -18.61
N LEU A 167 -6.68 8.10 -18.36
CA LEU A 167 -6.89 9.55 -18.37
C LEU A 167 -6.17 10.13 -19.60
N ARG A 168 -6.91 10.51 -20.62
CA ARG A 168 -6.36 11.11 -21.83
C ARG A 168 -7.16 12.38 -22.16
N ASP A 169 -6.48 13.51 -22.15
CA ASP A 169 -7.06 14.83 -22.39
C ASP A 169 -8.29 15.05 -21.49
N ASP A 170 -9.47 15.21 -22.06
CA ASP A 170 -10.72 15.40 -21.32
C ASP A 170 -11.57 14.13 -21.23
N GLU A 171 -11.01 12.97 -21.63
CA GLU A 171 -11.73 11.69 -21.62
C GLU A 171 -11.24 10.76 -20.51
N VAL A 172 -12.21 10.19 -19.81
CA VAL A 172 -12.00 9.11 -18.82
C VAL A 172 -12.46 7.80 -19.45
N GLN A 173 -11.57 6.86 -19.57
CA GLN A 173 -11.88 5.53 -20.12
C GLN A 173 -11.68 4.48 -19.03
N LEU A 174 -12.62 3.55 -18.91
CA LEU A 174 -12.59 2.44 -17.97
C LEU A 174 -12.66 1.12 -18.72
N TRP A 175 -11.72 0.22 -18.41
CA TRP A 175 -11.71 -1.14 -18.94
C TRP A 175 -11.81 -2.14 -17.80
N ALA A 176 -12.73 -3.08 -17.90
CA ALA A 176 -12.77 -4.21 -16.97
C ALA A 176 -11.48 -5.02 -17.08
N HIS A 177 -10.90 -5.34 -15.94
CA HIS A 177 -9.61 -6.02 -15.84
C HIS A 177 -9.73 -7.22 -14.91
N ARG A 178 -9.08 -8.32 -15.27
CA ARG A 178 -8.98 -9.49 -14.42
C ARG A 178 -7.55 -10.02 -14.45
N PHE A 179 -6.86 -9.88 -13.33
CA PHE A 179 -5.49 -10.35 -13.19
C PHE A 179 -5.29 -11.04 -11.83
N LYS A 180 -4.95 -12.33 -11.83
CA LYS A 180 -4.67 -13.07 -10.61
C LYS A 180 -3.38 -12.57 -9.97
N PHE A 181 -3.38 -12.36 -8.65
CA PHE A 181 -2.22 -11.85 -7.90
C PHE A 181 -1.71 -10.50 -8.38
N ILE A 182 -2.63 -9.63 -8.82
CA ILE A 182 -2.29 -8.22 -9.04
C ILE A 182 -1.76 -7.62 -7.75
N ASN A 183 -0.80 -6.69 -7.84
CA ASN A 183 -0.22 -6.03 -6.68
C ASN A 183 -1.24 -5.16 -5.92
N LEU A 184 -2.16 -4.55 -6.66
CA LEU A 184 -3.24 -3.71 -6.11
C LEU A 184 -4.14 -4.50 -5.16
N GLY A 185 -4.15 -4.09 -3.89
CA GLY A 185 -4.93 -4.74 -2.83
C GLY A 185 -4.45 -6.14 -2.45
N LEU A 186 -3.30 -6.61 -2.98
CA LEU A 186 -2.72 -7.86 -2.53
C LEU A 186 -2.45 -7.78 -1.03
N THR A 187 -3.01 -8.72 -0.30
CA THR A 187 -2.92 -8.75 1.16
C THR A 187 -2.20 -10.01 1.61
N MET A 188 -1.22 -9.82 2.48
CA MET A 188 -0.56 -10.91 3.20
C MET A 188 -0.93 -10.84 4.68
N VAL A 189 -1.44 -11.92 5.22
CA VAL A 189 -1.65 -12.07 6.67
C VAL A 189 -0.55 -12.94 7.22
N GLY A 190 0.22 -12.38 8.14
CA GLY A 190 1.38 -13.08 8.70
C GLY A 190 1.83 -12.46 10.01
N ARG A 191 2.75 -13.14 10.68
CA ARG A 191 3.34 -12.64 11.92
C ARG A 191 4.19 -11.39 11.62
N LYS A 192 4.12 -10.41 12.50
CA LYS A 192 4.79 -9.10 12.35
C LYS A 192 6.33 -9.17 12.35
N ASP A 193 6.90 -10.21 12.94
CA ASP A 193 8.34 -10.46 13.01
C ASP A 193 8.90 -11.22 11.80
N HIS A 194 8.02 -11.76 10.95
CA HIS A 194 8.37 -12.54 9.77
C HIS A 194 8.60 -11.65 8.51
N LYS A 195 8.51 -12.28 7.34
CA LYS A 195 8.62 -11.58 6.06
C LYS A 195 7.47 -10.60 5.88
N ASN A 196 7.75 -9.46 5.27
CA ASN A 196 6.70 -8.54 4.86
C ASN A 196 6.32 -8.78 3.39
N ILE A 197 5.14 -8.31 3.01
CA ILE A 197 4.58 -8.47 1.65
C ILE A 197 5.50 -7.89 0.56
N PHE A 198 6.27 -6.85 0.86
CA PHE A 198 7.20 -6.22 -0.09
C PHE A 198 8.51 -7.00 -0.28
N GLY A 199 8.75 -8.01 0.52
CA GLY A 199 9.84 -8.97 0.37
C GLY A 199 9.45 -10.19 -0.46
N ILE A 200 8.19 -10.29 -0.88
CA ILE A 200 7.62 -11.38 -1.67
C ILE A 200 7.07 -10.78 -2.95
N GLY A 201 7.65 -11.12 -4.11
CA GLY A 201 7.08 -10.68 -5.39
C GLY A 201 5.64 -11.19 -5.55
N HIS A 202 4.71 -10.34 -5.95
CA HIS A 202 3.30 -10.71 -6.10
C HIS A 202 3.09 -11.93 -7.02
N MET A 203 3.89 -12.05 -8.08
CA MET A 203 3.86 -13.21 -9.00
C MET A 203 4.53 -14.46 -8.42
N ASP A 204 5.31 -14.32 -7.34
CA ASP A 204 5.98 -15.44 -6.68
C ASP A 204 5.19 -15.98 -5.49
N ALA A 205 4.25 -15.22 -4.96
CA ALA A 205 3.42 -15.61 -3.82
C ALA A 205 2.72 -16.96 -4.07
N PRO A 206 1.99 -17.18 -5.18
CA PRO A 206 1.33 -18.45 -5.42
C PRO A 206 2.29 -19.62 -5.63
N LYS A 207 3.49 -19.36 -6.16
CA LYS A 207 4.51 -20.40 -6.37
C LYS A 207 5.14 -20.88 -5.08
N ARG A 208 5.25 -19.98 -4.09
CA ARG A 208 5.94 -20.26 -2.82
C ARG A 208 5.01 -20.79 -1.71
N PHE A 209 3.75 -20.37 -1.72
CA PHE A 209 2.83 -20.65 -0.62
C PHE A 209 1.57 -21.42 -1.02
N GLY A 210 1.43 -21.76 -2.29
CA GLY A 210 0.21 -22.38 -2.83
C GLY A 210 -1.00 -21.42 -2.87
N TYR A 211 -2.13 -21.89 -3.39
CA TYR A 211 -3.45 -21.23 -3.40
C TYR A 211 -4.55 -22.24 -3.64
#